data_6714ac183e3b4c5887a9b0a7e14d3923
#
_entry.id   6714ac183e3b4c5887a9b0a7e14d3923
#
_cell.length_a   1.000
_cell.length_b   1.000
_cell.length_c   1.000
_cell.angle_alpha   90.00
_cell.angle_beta   90.00
_cell.angle_gamma   90.00
#
_symmetry.space_group_name_H-M   'P 1'
#
loop_
_entity.id
_entity.type
_entity.pdbx_description
1 polymer ?
#
loop_
_entity_poly.entity_id
_entity_poly.type
_entity_poly.pdbx_seq_one_letter_code
_entity_poly.pdbx_strand_id
1 'polypeptide(L)'
;MLRWRGFHGAVIAMALLPFVNFFLYSAFGSGFSLQELLFNGVAAIGAYPVYGLVLAILLSLFPGTEFHDGTIHNKLIAGHRRGTVYLSQAITAAAAAVLLQLVYLVVTAAVFLPLVGHGKMTAGFPLDGWSVALPLLSCLLAGVAYAAIFTMVSMILTNRSAAAVLCLVLLMGGFVLGLNAISLDGTSFQNSLVFYTDQSGALHEYRPLYASTLEGLWTILKVLVRALPTTQCVEINRGIYGTPNYLSLFPLLSLGTAAVCTGVGLAVFRRKDLQ
;
A
#
# COMPACT_ATOMS: atom_id res chain seq x y z
N MET A 1 20.70 8.60 3.46
CA MET A 1 19.82 8.05 2.40
C MET A 1 19.96 8.80 1.08
N LEU A 2 19.92 10.12 1.04
CA LEU A 2 20.03 10.92 -0.21
C LEU A 2 21.33 10.72 -1.01
N ARG A 3 22.43 10.36 -0.37
CA ARG A 3 23.72 10.05 -1.04
C ARG A 3 23.83 8.60 -1.54
N TRP A 4 22.87 7.76 -1.25
CA TRP A 4 22.88 6.37 -1.64
C TRP A 4 22.41 6.19 -3.10
N ARG A 5 23.23 5.52 -3.92
CA ARG A 5 22.93 5.30 -5.35
C ARG A 5 21.57 4.62 -5.59
N GLY A 6 21.17 3.73 -4.68
CA GLY A 6 19.88 3.06 -4.77
C GLY A 6 18.68 4.02 -4.66
N PHE A 7 18.80 5.09 -3.86
CA PHE A 7 17.75 6.11 -3.77
C PHE A 7 17.58 6.89 -5.08
N HIS A 8 18.69 7.26 -5.74
CA HIS A 8 18.63 7.93 -7.04
C HIS A 8 18.00 7.02 -8.11
N GLY A 9 18.34 5.71 -8.10
CA GLY A 9 17.70 4.73 -8.97
C GLY A 9 16.17 4.64 -8.73
N ALA A 10 15.73 4.65 -7.48
CA ALA A 10 14.31 4.65 -7.14
C ALA A 10 13.60 5.94 -7.61
N VAL A 11 14.24 7.11 -7.47
CA VAL A 11 13.69 8.39 -7.96
C VAL A 11 13.52 8.36 -9.48
N ILE A 12 14.53 7.86 -10.21
CA ILE A 12 14.46 7.71 -11.68
C ILE A 12 13.36 6.73 -12.06
N ALA A 13 13.26 5.59 -11.39
CA ALA A 13 12.22 4.60 -11.64
C ALA A 13 10.81 5.20 -11.43
N MET A 14 10.61 5.96 -10.36
CA MET A 14 9.34 6.64 -10.08
C MET A 14 9.02 7.76 -11.08
N ALA A 15 10.02 8.45 -11.60
CA ALA A 15 9.84 9.46 -12.63
C ALA A 15 9.51 8.86 -14.02
N LEU A 16 10.03 7.67 -14.32
CA LEU A 16 9.74 6.96 -15.57
C LEU A 16 8.41 6.18 -15.54
N LEU A 17 7.95 5.81 -14.37
CA LEU A 17 6.75 4.97 -14.19
C LEU A 17 5.48 5.54 -14.84
N PRO A 18 5.17 6.86 -14.80
CA PRO A 18 4.02 7.42 -15.50
C PRO A 18 4.04 7.18 -17.01
N PHE A 19 5.22 7.24 -17.62
CA PHE A 19 5.38 7.00 -19.06
C PHE A 19 5.18 5.52 -19.40
N VAL A 20 5.71 4.62 -18.57
CA VAL A 20 5.50 3.18 -18.72
C VAL A 20 4.01 2.84 -18.61
N ASN A 21 3.32 3.42 -17.63
CA ASN A 21 1.89 3.26 -17.47
C ASN A 21 1.12 3.78 -18.69
N PHE A 22 1.44 4.97 -19.13
CA PHE A 22 0.84 5.56 -20.33
C PHE A 22 1.02 4.67 -21.54
N PHE A 23 2.23 4.16 -21.79
CA PHE A 23 2.51 3.27 -22.90
C PHE A 23 1.74 1.95 -22.83
N LEU A 24 1.70 1.33 -21.64
CA LEU A 24 0.96 0.09 -21.43
C LEU A 24 -0.54 0.28 -21.69
N TYR A 25 -1.14 1.33 -21.14
CA TYR A 25 -2.56 1.62 -21.37
C TYR A 25 -2.85 1.92 -22.85
N SER A 26 -1.99 2.68 -23.52
CA SER A 26 -2.16 2.97 -24.94
C SER A 26 -2.05 1.72 -25.83
N ALA A 27 -1.18 0.78 -25.46
CA ALA A 27 -0.97 -0.48 -26.20
C ALA A 27 -2.15 -1.45 -26.06
N PHE A 28 -2.83 -1.45 -24.90
CA PHE A 28 -3.99 -2.33 -24.66
C PHE A 28 -5.33 -1.75 -25.11
N GLY A 29 -5.35 -0.56 -25.74
CA GLY A 29 -6.51 -0.03 -26.46
C GLY A 29 -7.69 0.44 -25.59
N SER A 30 -7.55 0.51 -24.27
CA SER A 30 -8.54 1.10 -23.39
C SER A 30 -8.33 2.62 -23.32
N GLY A 31 -9.38 3.39 -23.58
CA GLY A 31 -9.35 4.82 -23.29
C GLY A 31 -9.03 5.01 -21.82
N PHE A 32 -7.93 5.70 -21.50
CA PHE A 32 -7.48 5.95 -20.15
C PHE A 32 -7.71 7.39 -19.75
N SER A 33 -7.90 7.60 -18.45
CA SER A 33 -8.14 8.90 -17.83
C SER A 33 -6.92 9.36 -17.02
N LEU A 34 -6.83 10.66 -16.76
CA LEU A 34 -5.81 11.18 -15.83
C LEU A 34 -5.93 10.55 -14.44
N GLN A 35 -7.14 10.27 -14.00
CA GLN A 35 -7.42 9.58 -12.75
C GLN A 35 -6.73 8.22 -12.67
N GLU A 36 -6.83 7.42 -13.73
CA GLU A 36 -6.17 6.11 -13.79
C GLU A 36 -4.65 6.24 -13.71
N LEU A 37 -4.07 7.21 -14.39
CA LEU A 37 -2.63 7.46 -14.31
C LEU A 37 -2.19 7.91 -12.92
N LEU A 38 -2.94 8.81 -12.27
CA LEU A 38 -2.60 9.32 -10.94
C LEU A 38 -2.66 8.23 -9.87
N PHE A 39 -3.70 7.40 -9.89
CA PHE A 39 -3.93 6.43 -8.83
C PHE A 39 -3.37 5.05 -9.13
N ASN A 40 -3.32 4.62 -10.37
CA ASN A 40 -2.73 3.34 -10.74
C ASN A 40 -1.24 3.24 -10.42
N GLY A 41 -0.47 4.30 -10.66
CA GLY A 41 0.96 4.30 -10.36
C GLY A 41 1.26 4.25 -8.87
N VAL A 42 0.34 4.70 -8.05
CA VAL A 42 0.46 4.68 -6.58
C VAL A 42 -0.21 3.45 -5.99
N ALA A 43 -1.35 3.06 -6.53
CA ALA A 43 -2.17 2.00 -5.96
C ALA A 43 -1.80 0.60 -6.48
N ALA A 44 -1.96 0.36 -7.74
CA ALA A 44 -1.56 -0.87 -8.42
C ALA A 44 -1.85 -0.73 -9.90
N ILE A 45 -0.93 -1.00 -10.76
CA ILE A 45 -1.15 -1.04 -12.18
C ILE A 45 -1.80 -2.36 -12.53
N GLY A 46 -3.08 -2.36 -12.85
CA GLY A 46 -3.79 -3.56 -13.28
C GLY A 46 -3.59 -4.77 -12.37
N ALA A 47 -2.38 -5.20 -12.17
CA ALA A 47 -1.99 -6.35 -11.34
C ALA A 47 -0.73 -6.12 -10.49
N TYR A 48 -0.03 -4.99 -10.60
CA TYR A 48 1.29 -4.86 -9.97
C TYR A 48 1.41 -3.65 -9.03
N PRO A 49 1.68 -3.85 -7.75
CA PRO A 49 1.95 -2.78 -6.78
C PRO A 49 3.38 -2.23 -6.97
N VAL A 50 3.66 -1.60 -8.12
CA VAL A 50 5.03 -1.18 -8.50
C VAL A 50 5.63 -0.20 -7.50
N TYR A 51 4.83 0.73 -6.97
CA TYR A 51 5.29 1.64 -5.94
C TYR A 51 5.70 0.88 -4.66
N GLY A 52 4.86 -0.04 -4.20
CA GLY A 52 5.17 -0.89 -3.05
C GLY A 52 6.42 -1.74 -3.28
N LEU A 53 6.64 -2.22 -4.51
CA LEU A 53 7.82 -3.00 -4.88
C LEU A 53 9.10 -2.13 -4.80
N VAL A 54 9.06 -0.91 -5.33
CA VAL A 54 10.18 0.04 -5.22
C VAL A 54 10.49 0.32 -3.75
N LEU A 55 9.47 0.56 -2.92
CA LEU A 55 9.65 0.76 -1.48
C LEU A 55 10.16 -0.49 -0.77
N ALA A 56 9.64 -1.68 -1.10
CA ALA A 56 10.08 -2.93 -0.48
C ALA A 56 11.57 -3.17 -0.72
N ILE A 57 12.04 -2.97 -1.95
CA ILE A 57 13.46 -3.10 -2.30
C ILE A 57 14.30 -2.01 -1.60
N LEU A 58 13.89 -0.75 -1.71
CA LEU A 58 14.65 0.37 -1.16
C LEU A 58 14.79 0.27 0.36
N LEU A 59 13.67 0.03 1.07
CA LEU A 59 13.63 0.08 2.52
C LEU A 59 14.11 -1.21 3.19
N SER A 60 14.14 -2.33 2.45
CA SER A 60 14.78 -3.55 2.95
C SER A 60 16.30 -3.49 2.84
N LEU A 61 16.81 -2.93 1.74
CA LEU A 61 18.25 -2.85 1.49
C LEU A 61 18.92 -1.75 2.32
N PHE A 62 18.27 -0.61 2.54
CA PHE A 62 18.89 0.52 3.22
C PHE A 62 19.27 0.23 4.68
N PRO A 63 18.38 -0.22 5.58
CA PRO A 63 18.79 -0.61 6.93
C PRO A 63 19.70 -1.84 6.93
N GLY A 64 19.50 -2.77 5.99
CA GLY A 64 20.34 -3.94 5.84
C GLY A 64 21.80 -3.61 5.52
N THR A 65 22.07 -2.56 4.74
CA THR A 65 23.45 -2.09 4.51
C THR A 65 24.03 -1.43 5.76
N GLU A 66 23.25 -0.65 6.51
CA GLU A 66 23.71 -0.05 7.77
C GLU A 66 24.08 -1.09 8.85
N PHE A 67 23.38 -2.23 8.88
CA PHE A 67 23.77 -3.37 9.74
C PHE A 67 25.05 -4.03 9.26
N HIS A 68 25.16 -4.30 7.96
CA HIS A 68 26.35 -4.94 7.37
C HIS A 68 27.62 -4.08 7.52
N ASP A 69 27.49 -2.77 7.35
CA ASP A 69 28.61 -1.83 7.44
C ASP A 69 28.93 -1.45 8.89
N GLY A 70 28.24 -2.04 9.89
CA GLY A 70 28.46 -1.77 11.30
C GLY A 70 28.10 -0.36 11.76
N THR A 71 27.45 0.44 10.91
CA THR A 71 27.09 1.84 11.25
C THR A 71 26.10 1.91 12.40
N ILE A 72 25.19 0.95 12.53
CA ILE A 72 24.26 0.86 13.66
C ILE A 72 25.03 0.54 14.96
N HIS A 73 25.99 -0.37 14.93
CA HIS A 73 26.87 -0.65 16.07
C HIS A 73 27.65 0.58 16.51
N ASN A 74 28.24 1.32 15.56
CA ASN A 74 28.99 2.54 15.87
C ASN A 74 28.09 3.61 16.49
N LYS A 75 26.82 3.76 16.04
CA LYS A 75 25.86 4.68 16.65
C LYS A 75 25.55 4.29 18.10
N LEU A 76 25.44 2.98 18.40
CA LEU A 76 25.17 2.49 19.75
C LEU A 76 26.38 2.65 20.68
N ILE A 77 27.61 2.40 20.18
CA ILE A 77 28.86 2.62 20.94
C ILE A 77 29.04 4.10 21.23
N ALA A 78 28.64 5.00 20.34
CA ALA A 78 28.63 6.44 20.57
C ALA A 78 27.57 6.91 21.57
N GLY A 79 26.83 6.00 22.22
CA GLY A 79 25.88 6.30 23.31
C GLY A 79 24.46 6.62 22.85
N HIS A 80 24.12 6.45 21.56
CA HIS A 80 22.74 6.66 21.11
C HIS A 80 21.82 5.54 21.62
N ARG A 81 20.63 5.94 22.12
CA ARG A 81 19.62 4.98 22.58
C ARG A 81 19.08 4.17 21.40
N ARG A 82 18.88 2.86 21.57
CA ARG A 82 18.32 1.95 20.54
C ARG A 82 17.01 2.49 19.95
N GLY A 83 16.14 3.04 20.79
CA GLY A 83 14.88 3.63 20.32
C GLY A 83 15.06 4.84 19.41
N THR A 84 16.04 5.70 19.67
CA THR A 84 16.35 6.85 18.82
C THR A 84 16.88 6.41 17.46
N VAL A 85 17.72 5.37 17.41
CA VAL A 85 18.23 4.80 16.17
C VAL A 85 17.09 4.22 15.33
N TYR A 86 16.20 3.43 15.93
CA TYR A 86 15.03 2.90 15.23
C TYR A 86 14.12 4.01 14.68
N LEU A 87 13.80 5.00 15.52
CA LEU A 87 12.88 6.08 15.15
C LEU A 87 13.45 6.94 14.03
N SER A 88 14.77 7.21 14.04
CA SER A 88 15.42 7.94 12.96
C SER A 88 15.34 7.21 11.62
N GLN A 89 15.46 5.88 11.63
CA GLN A 89 15.28 5.04 10.44
C GLN A 89 13.84 5.08 9.95
N ALA A 90 12.86 4.93 10.85
CA ALA A 90 11.45 4.97 10.49
C ALA A 90 11.04 6.32 9.88
N ILE A 91 11.48 7.44 10.46
CA ILE A 91 11.22 8.79 9.94
C ILE A 91 11.88 8.98 8.57
N THR A 92 13.13 8.54 8.42
CA THR A 92 13.85 8.64 7.14
C THR A 92 13.17 7.79 6.05
N ALA A 93 12.69 6.61 6.40
CA ALA A 93 11.95 5.73 5.51
C ALA A 93 10.61 6.34 5.09
N ALA A 94 9.85 6.90 6.05
CA ALA A 94 8.59 7.58 5.76
C ALA A 94 8.80 8.80 4.86
N ALA A 95 9.82 9.63 5.14
CA ALA A 95 10.17 10.77 4.29
C ALA A 95 10.55 10.33 2.87
N ALA A 96 11.31 9.25 2.72
CA ALA A 96 11.67 8.72 1.42
C ALA A 96 10.43 8.20 0.65
N ALA A 97 9.52 7.51 1.32
CA ALA A 97 8.27 7.06 0.71
C ALA A 97 7.45 8.24 0.18
N VAL A 98 7.24 9.26 1.02
CA VAL A 98 6.51 10.48 0.61
C VAL A 98 7.20 11.19 -0.57
N LEU A 99 8.53 11.34 -0.53
CA LEU A 99 9.28 11.98 -1.62
C LEU A 99 9.15 11.22 -2.94
N LEU A 100 9.27 9.89 -2.92
CA LEU A 100 9.12 9.07 -4.12
C LEU A 100 7.72 9.18 -4.72
N GLN A 101 6.71 9.21 -3.87
CA GLN A 101 5.33 9.38 -4.30
C GLN A 101 5.06 10.77 -4.87
N LEU A 102 5.61 11.81 -4.24
CA LEU A 102 5.54 13.19 -4.77
C LEU A 102 6.22 13.32 -6.13
N VAL A 103 7.39 12.67 -6.33
CA VAL A 103 8.05 12.64 -7.65
C VAL A 103 7.11 12.05 -8.71
N TYR A 104 6.49 10.92 -8.42
CA TYR A 104 5.51 10.31 -9.33
C TYR A 104 4.35 11.25 -9.65
N LEU A 105 3.73 11.83 -8.61
CA LEU A 105 2.57 12.71 -8.76
C LEU A 105 2.91 13.99 -9.55
N VAL A 106 4.05 14.61 -9.25
CA VAL A 106 4.50 15.84 -9.94
C VAL A 106 4.78 15.54 -11.41
N VAL A 107 5.47 14.46 -11.74
CA VAL A 107 5.74 14.09 -13.13
C VAL A 107 4.44 13.77 -13.87
N THR A 108 3.53 12.99 -13.25
CA THR A 108 2.23 12.67 -13.84
C THR A 108 1.42 13.95 -14.10
N ALA A 109 1.32 14.84 -13.13
CA ALA A 109 0.58 16.08 -13.28
C ALA A 109 1.22 17.00 -14.34
N ALA A 110 2.53 17.18 -14.31
CA ALA A 110 3.22 18.08 -15.25
C ALA A 110 3.10 17.64 -16.72
N VAL A 111 3.11 16.31 -16.96
CA VAL A 111 3.08 15.77 -18.33
C VAL A 111 1.65 15.60 -18.83
N PHE A 112 0.73 15.06 -18.01
CA PHE A 112 -0.58 14.63 -18.48
C PHE A 112 -1.70 15.65 -18.24
N LEU A 113 -1.58 16.57 -17.27
CA LEU A 113 -2.58 17.60 -17.05
C LEU A 113 -2.77 18.53 -18.27
N PRO A 114 -1.71 18.95 -18.98
CA PRO A 114 -1.89 19.71 -20.23
C PRO A 114 -2.64 18.93 -21.32
N LEU A 115 -2.50 17.61 -21.40
CA LEU A 115 -3.22 16.77 -22.36
C LEU A 115 -4.72 16.75 -22.10
N VAL A 116 -5.13 16.81 -20.82
CA VAL A 116 -6.55 16.98 -20.45
C VAL A 116 -7.06 18.36 -20.88
N GLY A 117 -6.29 19.41 -20.64
CA GLY A 117 -6.63 20.78 -21.04
C GLY A 117 -6.79 20.95 -22.56
N HIS A 118 -6.06 20.16 -23.35
CA HIS A 118 -6.17 20.14 -24.81
C HIS A 118 -7.22 19.15 -25.35
N GLY A 119 -8.02 18.51 -24.48
CA GLY A 119 -9.06 17.56 -24.87
C GLY A 119 -8.54 16.24 -25.46
N LYS A 120 -7.24 15.95 -25.31
CA LYS A 120 -6.61 14.70 -25.78
C LYS A 120 -6.75 13.55 -24.79
N MET A 121 -7.17 13.83 -23.56
CA MET A 121 -7.36 12.89 -22.48
C MET A 121 -8.54 13.31 -21.61
N THR A 122 -9.27 12.34 -21.06
CA THR A 122 -10.35 12.61 -20.10
C THR A 122 -9.79 12.75 -18.69
N ALA A 123 -10.38 13.60 -17.87
CA ALA A 123 -10.00 13.75 -16.46
C ALA A 123 -10.38 12.51 -15.65
N GLY A 124 -11.52 11.89 -15.95
CA GLY A 124 -12.03 10.68 -15.31
C GLY A 124 -12.74 10.90 -13.97
N PHE A 125 -12.57 12.08 -13.35
CA PHE A 125 -13.25 12.45 -12.10
C PHE A 125 -13.67 13.92 -12.14
N PRO A 126 -14.69 14.31 -11.36
CA PRO A 126 -14.98 15.72 -11.16
C PRO A 126 -13.77 16.39 -10.51
N LEU A 127 -13.29 17.49 -11.09
CA LEU A 127 -12.14 18.25 -10.58
C LEU A 127 -12.47 19.04 -9.29
N ASP A 128 -13.37 18.51 -8.48
CA ASP A 128 -13.66 19.06 -7.16
C ASP A 128 -12.47 18.77 -6.24
N GLY A 129 -11.98 19.81 -5.55
CA GLY A 129 -10.79 19.71 -4.73
C GLY A 129 -10.82 18.57 -3.71
N TRP A 130 -11.99 18.26 -3.15
CA TRP A 130 -12.14 17.21 -2.14
C TRP A 130 -12.11 15.81 -2.73
N SER A 131 -12.72 15.58 -3.88
CA SER A 131 -12.71 14.26 -4.56
C SER A 131 -11.33 13.83 -5.04
N VAL A 132 -10.41 14.78 -5.19
CA VAL A 132 -9.00 14.51 -5.54
C VAL A 132 -8.12 14.43 -4.28
N ALA A 133 -8.33 15.36 -3.33
CA ALA A 133 -7.49 15.51 -2.17
C ALA A 133 -7.53 14.27 -1.23
N LEU A 134 -8.71 13.71 -1.00
CA LEU A 134 -8.89 12.58 -0.07
C LEU A 134 -8.19 11.29 -0.56
N PRO A 135 -8.35 10.84 -1.83
CA PRO A 135 -7.58 9.72 -2.35
C PRO A 135 -6.07 9.98 -2.35
N LEU A 136 -5.61 11.19 -2.71
CA LEU A 136 -4.18 11.54 -2.68
C LEU A 136 -3.62 11.45 -1.26
N LEU A 137 -4.32 12.00 -0.28
CA LEU A 137 -3.93 11.91 1.12
C LEU A 137 -3.88 10.44 1.59
N SER A 138 -4.88 9.66 1.24
CA SER A 138 -4.95 8.23 1.56
C SER A 138 -3.76 7.46 0.97
N CYS A 139 -3.40 7.75 -0.28
CA CYS A 139 -2.24 7.16 -0.94
C CYS A 139 -0.91 7.57 -0.26
N LEU A 140 -0.74 8.85 0.10
CA LEU A 140 0.45 9.34 0.82
C LEU A 140 0.61 8.62 2.16
N LEU A 141 -0.47 8.48 2.92
CA LEU A 141 -0.45 7.80 4.20
C LEU A 141 -0.27 6.28 4.08
N ALA A 142 -0.81 5.66 3.03
CA ALA A 142 -0.52 4.27 2.69
C ALA A 142 0.98 4.06 2.42
N GLY A 143 1.65 5.02 1.74
CA GLY A 143 3.10 5.02 1.56
C GLY A 143 3.87 5.07 2.89
N VAL A 144 3.41 5.87 3.84
CA VAL A 144 3.98 5.91 5.20
C VAL A 144 3.76 4.58 5.94
N ALA A 145 2.59 3.95 5.79
CA ALA A 145 2.31 2.64 6.36
C ALA A 145 3.21 1.55 5.76
N TYR A 146 3.43 1.53 4.45
CA TYR A 146 4.43 0.66 3.82
C TYR A 146 5.83 0.87 4.40
N ALA A 147 6.25 2.14 4.53
CA ALA A 147 7.54 2.47 5.11
C ALA A 147 7.69 1.94 6.53
N ALA A 148 6.66 2.05 7.36
CA ALA A 148 6.66 1.53 8.73
C ALA A 148 6.77 -0.01 8.76
N ILE A 149 5.99 -0.72 7.92
CA ILE A 149 6.03 -2.19 7.84
C ILE A 149 7.43 -2.66 7.39
N PHE A 150 7.94 -2.12 6.29
CA PHE A 150 9.22 -2.58 5.73
C PHE A 150 10.41 -2.21 6.62
N THR A 151 10.38 -1.04 7.28
CA THR A 151 11.39 -0.67 8.27
C THR A 151 11.34 -1.59 9.48
N MET A 152 10.15 -1.93 9.98
CA MET A 152 9.99 -2.89 11.08
C MET A 152 10.64 -4.23 10.72
N VAL A 153 10.31 -4.79 9.56
CA VAL A 153 10.84 -6.07 9.07
C VAL A 153 12.37 -6.01 8.92
N SER A 154 12.89 -4.97 8.27
CA SER A 154 14.32 -4.84 8.00
C SER A 154 15.17 -4.58 9.25
N MET A 155 14.60 -3.95 10.29
CA MET A 155 15.27 -3.72 11.56
C MET A 155 15.21 -4.96 12.49
N ILE A 156 14.19 -5.80 12.32
CA ILE A 156 14.07 -7.06 13.04
C ILE A 156 15.01 -8.12 12.44
N LEU A 157 15.10 -8.19 11.11
CA LEU A 157 15.98 -9.12 10.41
C LEU A 157 17.35 -8.49 10.19
N THR A 158 18.41 -9.12 10.67
CA THR A 158 19.79 -8.66 10.44
C THR A 158 20.29 -8.96 9.03
N ASN A 159 19.74 -10.01 8.41
CA ASN A 159 20.10 -10.42 7.06
C ASN A 159 19.30 -9.62 6.02
N ARG A 160 20.00 -8.78 5.23
CA ARG A 160 19.42 -7.94 4.20
C ARG A 160 18.64 -8.70 3.13
N SER A 161 19.12 -9.89 2.74
CA SER A 161 18.46 -10.71 1.72
C SER A 161 17.15 -11.30 2.25
N ALA A 162 17.16 -11.81 3.48
CA ALA A 162 15.95 -12.31 4.12
C ALA A 162 14.92 -11.20 4.36
N ALA A 163 15.36 -10.00 4.74
CA ALA A 163 14.49 -8.84 4.89
C ALA A 163 13.83 -8.47 3.56
N ALA A 164 14.60 -8.42 2.46
CA ALA A 164 14.08 -8.11 1.13
C ALA A 164 13.02 -9.13 0.68
N VAL A 165 13.32 -10.42 0.81
CA VAL A 165 12.39 -11.49 0.45
C VAL A 165 11.12 -11.40 1.28
N LEU A 166 11.22 -11.21 2.60
CA LEU A 166 10.04 -11.11 3.46
C LEU A 166 9.20 -9.87 3.14
N CYS A 167 9.82 -8.72 2.86
CA CYS A 167 9.09 -7.52 2.44
C CYS A 167 8.34 -7.74 1.12
N LEU A 168 8.94 -8.44 0.15
CA LEU A 168 8.28 -8.79 -1.11
C LEU A 168 7.13 -9.79 -0.89
N VAL A 169 7.31 -10.80 -0.04
CA VAL A 169 6.25 -11.75 0.31
C VAL A 169 5.08 -11.06 1.00
N LEU A 170 5.36 -10.15 1.94
CA LEU A 170 4.31 -9.36 2.61
C LEU A 170 3.57 -8.45 1.62
N LEU A 171 4.29 -7.84 0.68
CA LEU A 171 3.69 -7.00 -0.36
C LEU A 171 2.77 -7.83 -1.26
N MET A 172 3.27 -8.93 -1.82
CA MET A 172 2.52 -9.78 -2.74
C MET A 172 1.36 -10.49 -2.04
N GLY A 173 1.59 -11.01 -0.83
CA GLY A 173 0.55 -11.61 0.00
C GLY A 173 -0.57 -10.61 0.33
N GLY A 174 -0.20 -9.41 0.76
CA GLY A 174 -1.16 -8.33 1.00
C GLY A 174 -1.94 -7.91 -0.24
N PHE A 175 -1.29 -7.92 -1.42
CA PHE A 175 -1.95 -7.64 -2.70
C PHE A 175 -2.99 -8.71 -3.06
N VAL A 176 -2.62 -9.99 -2.96
CA VAL A 176 -3.55 -11.11 -3.20
C VAL A 176 -4.71 -11.07 -2.22
N LEU A 177 -4.44 -10.80 -0.93
CA LEU A 177 -5.50 -10.63 0.07
C LEU A 177 -6.41 -9.45 -0.26
N GLY A 178 -5.87 -8.34 -0.73
CA GLY A 178 -6.61 -7.17 -1.15
C GLY A 178 -7.55 -7.47 -2.32
N LEU A 179 -7.07 -8.15 -3.35
CA LEU A 179 -7.90 -8.57 -4.49
C LEU A 179 -9.04 -9.49 -4.04
N ASN A 180 -8.76 -10.44 -3.16
CA ASN A 180 -9.79 -11.34 -2.62
C ASN A 180 -10.80 -10.60 -1.73
N ALA A 181 -10.34 -9.70 -0.86
CA ALA A 181 -11.23 -8.91 -0.01
C ALA A 181 -12.25 -8.12 -0.82
N ILE A 182 -11.83 -7.61 -1.97
CA ILE A 182 -12.68 -6.87 -2.88
C ILE A 182 -13.71 -7.77 -3.57
N SER A 183 -13.31 -8.95 -4.04
CA SER A 183 -14.25 -9.89 -4.66
C SER A 183 -15.30 -10.38 -3.67
N LEU A 184 -14.95 -10.42 -2.39
CA LEU A 184 -15.84 -10.84 -1.31
C LEU A 184 -16.85 -9.75 -0.85
N ASP A 185 -16.59 -8.47 -1.16
CA ASP A 185 -17.59 -7.40 -0.92
C ASP A 185 -18.79 -7.49 -1.90
N GLY A 186 -18.57 -8.04 -3.10
CA GLY A 186 -19.63 -8.30 -4.08
C GLY A 186 -20.47 -9.56 -3.76
N THR A 187 -19.90 -10.47 -2.98
CA THR A 187 -20.60 -11.64 -2.44
C THR A 187 -20.91 -11.35 -0.97
N SER A 188 -22.01 -10.64 -0.72
CA SER A 188 -22.54 -10.61 0.64
C SER A 188 -22.82 -12.06 1.06
N PHE A 189 -22.45 -12.44 2.28
CA PHE A 189 -22.90 -13.72 2.89
C PHE A 189 -24.43 -13.84 2.89
N GLN A 190 -25.14 -12.75 2.61
CA GLN A 190 -26.57 -12.74 2.32
C GLN A 190 -26.95 -13.52 1.06
N ASN A 191 -26.03 -13.65 0.09
CA ASN A 191 -26.27 -14.48 -1.10
C ASN A 191 -25.88 -15.95 -0.92
N SER A 192 -25.36 -16.36 0.22
CA SER A 192 -25.24 -17.78 0.62
C SER A 192 -26.53 -18.34 1.25
N LEU A 193 -27.66 -17.71 0.95
CA LEU A 193 -28.98 -18.30 1.21
C LEU A 193 -29.09 -19.57 0.36
N VAL A 194 -29.05 -20.70 1.02
CA VAL A 194 -29.35 -21.98 0.38
C VAL A 194 -30.86 -22.06 0.21
N PHE A 195 -31.29 -21.84 -1.02
CA PHE A 195 -32.69 -22.09 -1.38
C PHE A 195 -32.88 -23.58 -1.55
N TYR A 196 -33.77 -24.19 -0.82
CA TYR A 196 -34.21 -25.55 -1.08
C TYR A 196 -35.71 -25.55 -1.42
N THR A 197 -36.07 -26.39 -2.36
CA THR A 197 -37.45 -26.57 -2.77
C THR A 197 -38.04 -27.76 -1.99
N ASP A 198 -39.07 -27.53 -1.25
CA ASP A 198 -39.79 -28.59 -0.56
C ASP A 198 -40.58 -29.47 -1.55
N GLN A 199 -41.05 -30.64 -1.11
CA GLN A 199 -41.84 -31.57 -1.92
C GLN A 199 -43.14 -30.94 -2.46
N SER A 200 -43.58 -29.83 -1.86
CA SER A 200 -44.70 -29.02 -2.31
C SER A 200 -44.35 -28.03 -3.45
N GLY A 201 -43.08 -27.91 -3.85
CA GLY A 201 -42.61 -26.95 -4.83
C GLY A 201 -42.40 -25.53 -4.24
N ALA A 202 -42.55 -25.32 -2.95
CA ALA A 202 -42.32 -24.05 -2.31
C ALA A 202 -40.81 -23.82 -2.06
N LEU A 203 -40.32 -22.63 -2.43
CA LEU A 203 -38.95 -22.20 -2.16
C LEU A 203 -38.82 -21.73 -0.69
N HIS A 204 -38.00 -22.43 0.06
CA HIS A 204 -37.67 -22.07 1.43
C HIS A 204 -36.24 -21.52 1.50
N GLU A 205 -36.07 -20.43 2.26
CA GLU A 205 -34.82 -19.80 2.56
C GLU A 205 -34.23 -20.41 3.83
N TYR A 206 -33.05 -21.03 3.72
CA TYR A 206 -32.36 -21.61 4.87
C TYR A 206 -31.06 -20.79 5.14
N ARG A 207 -31.02 -20.20 6.34
CA ARG A 207 -29.81 -19.53 6.85
C ARG A 207 -29.15 -20.43 7.90
N PRO A 208 -27.98 -21.03 7.59
CA PRO A 208 -27.35 -21.92 8.57
C PRO A 208 -26.91 -21.13 9.81
N LEU A 209 -27.08 -21.70 11.00
CA LEU A 209 -26.76 -21.08 12.30
C LEU A 209 -25.30 -20.63 12.43
N TYR A 210 -24.37 -21.29 11.74
CA TYR A 210 -22.96 -20.87 11.72
C TYR A 210 -22.69 -19.59 10.91
N ALA A 211 -23.63 -19.16 10.08
CA ALA A 211 -23.45 -17.95 9.26
C ALA A 211 -23.30 -16.69 10.11
N SER A 212 -24.00 -16.56 11.23
CA SER A 212 -23.90 -15.39 12.12
C SER A 212 -22.55 -15.29 12.83
N THR A 213 -21.98 -16.42 13.26
CA THR A 213 -20.66 -16.47 13.92
C THR A 213 -19.53 -16.19 12.90
N LEU A 214 -19.67 -16.74 11.70
CA LEU A 214 -18.74 -16.48 10.61
C LEU A 214 -18.83 -15.05 10.09
N GLU A 215 -20.01 -14.42 10.10
CA GLU A 215 -20.18 -13.00 9.74
C GLU A 215 -19.38 -12.07 10.66
N GLY A 216 -19.38 -12.33 11.97
CA GLY A 216 -18.60 -11.56 12.93
C GLY A 216 -17.09 -11.67 12.69
N LEU A 217 -16.58 -12.89 12.54
CA LEU A 217 -15.18 -13.15 12.22
C LEU A 217 -14.81 -12.56 10.86
N TRP A 218 -15.70 -12.66 9.89
CA TRP A 218 -15.51 -12.13 8.55
C TRP A 218 -15.42 -10.61 8.53
N THR A 219 -16.27 -9.94 9.32
CA THR A 219 -16.23 -8.48 9.48
C THR A 219 -14.90 -8.02 10.07
N ILE A 220 -14.41 -8.71 11.12
CA ILE A 220 -13.10 -8.42 11.72
C ILE A 220 -11.98 -8.64 10.68
N LEU A 221 -12.01 -9.74 9.96
CA LEU A 221 -11.02 -10.06 8.92
C LEU A 221 -11.01 -8.99 7.81
N LYS A 222 -12.19 -8.55 7.36
CA LYS A 222 -12.30 -7.45 6.38
C LYS A 222 -11.63 -6.17 6.86
N VAL A 223 -11.86 -5.77 8.12
CA VAL A 223 -11.24 -4.58 8.70
C VAL A 223 -9.71 -4.74 8.78
N LEU A 224 -9.23 -5.91 9.22
CA LEU A 224 -7.80 -6.20 9.29
C LEU A 224 -7.12 -6.17 7.91
N VAL A 225 -7.76 -6.77 6.90
CA VAL A 225 -7.24 -6.77 5.53
C VAL A 225 -7.27 -5.35 4.94
N ARG A 226 -8.30 -4.54 5.24
CA ARG A 226 -8.37 -3.13 4.85
C ARG A 226 -7.36 -2.23 5.56
N ALA A 227 -6.86 -2.63 6.73
CA ALA A 227 -5.77 -1.93 7.39
C ALA A 227 -4.43 -2.09 6.64
N LEU A 228 -4.30 -3.10 5.76
CA LEU A 228 -3.11 -3.26 4.93
C LEU A 228 -3.05 -2.17 3.85
N PRO A 229 -1.91 -1.49 3.69
CA PRO A 229 -1.77 -0.43 2.68
C PRO A 229 -1.95 -0.95 1.25
N THR A 230 -1.61 -2.22 0.99
CA THR A 230 -1.87 -2.88 -0.30
C THR A 230 -3.36 -2.91 -0.66
N THR A 231 -4.20 -3.32 0.29
CA THR A 231 -5.66 -3.37 0.09
C THR A 231 -6.24 -1.98 -0.13
N GLN A 232 -5.81 -1.00 0.66
CA GLN A 232 -6.25 0.39 0.50
C GLN A 232 -5.91 0.92 -0.90
N CYS A 233 -4.70 0.66 -1.38
CA CYS A 233 -4.29 1.03 -2.72
C CYS A 233 -5.16 0.37 -3.79
N VAL A 234 -5.49 -0.91 -3.65
CA VAL A 234 -6.36 -1.62 -4.59
C VAL A 234 -7.79 -1.09 -4.54
N GLU A 235 -8.32 -0.79 -3.36
CA GLU A 235 -9.68 -0.21 -3.21
C GLU A 235 -9.76 1.22 -3.74
N ILE A 236 -8.73 2.06 -3.56
CA ILE A 236 -8.67 3.40 -4.14
C ILE A 236 -8.69 3.33 -5.67
N ASN A 237 -7.95 2.40 -6.25
CA ASN A 237 -7.96 2.17 -7.70
C ASN A 237 -9.35 1.75 -8.20
N ARG A 238 -10.06 0.89 -7.46
CA ARG A 238 -11.44 0.51 -7.77
C ARG A 238 -12.44 1.64 -7.57
N GLY A 239 -12.21 2.56 -6.66
CA GLY A 239 -13.01 3.76 -6.44
C GLY A 239 -13.09 4.67 -7.66
N ILE A 240 -12.26 4.40 -8.70
CA ILE A 240 -12.39 4.99 -10.03
C ILE A 240 -13.76 4.69 -10.64
N TYR A 241 -14.33 3.53 -10.34
CA TYR A 241 -15.63 3.08 -10.87
C TYR A 241 -16.80 3.26 -9.88
N GLY A 242 -16.56 3.74 -8.68
CA GLY A 242 -17.54 4.02 -7.65
C GLY A 242 -16.87 4.48 -6.37
N THR A 243 -17.46 5.44 -5.64
CA THR A 243 -16.92 5.92 -4.37
C THR A 243 -16.86 4.77 -3.36
N PRO A 244 -15.67 4.34 -2.90
CA PRO A 244 -15.60 3.30 -1.88
C PRO A 244 -16.20 3.84 -0.58
N ASN A 245 -17.11 3.08 0.01
CA ASN A 245 -17.81 3.44 1.26
C ASN A 245 -16.86 3.76 2.44
N TYR A 246 -15.58 3.37 2.33
CA TYR A 246 -14.58 3.47 3.38
C TYR A 246 -13.43 4.43 3.08
N LEU A 247 -13.50 5.18 1.97
CA LEU A 247 -12.41 6.08 1.56
C LEU A 247 -12.00 7.07 2.67
N SER A 248 -12.98 7.58 3.42
CA SER A 248 -12.72 8.49 4.55
C SER A 248 -12.01 7.83 5.73
N LEU A 249 -12.06 6.50 5.85
CA LEU A 249 -11.40 5.74 6.93
C LEU A 249 -9.95 5.36 6.58
N PHE A 250 -9.57 5.35 5.31
CA PHE A 250 -8.24 4.91 4.88
C PHE A 250 -7.09 5.70 5.49
N PRO A 251 -7.14 7.04 5.58
CA PRO A 251 -6.11 7.81 6.27
C PRO A 251 -5.89 7.36 7.73
N LEU A 252 -6.98 7.11 8.46
CA LEU A 252 -6.92 6.64 9.85
C LEU A 252 -6.37 5.23 9.96
N LEU A 253 -6.77 4.32 9.08
CA LEU A 253 -6.27 2.94 9.03
C LEU A 253 -4.77 2.91 8.71
N SER A 254 -4.32 3.71 7.74
CA SER A 254 -2.90 3.83 7.40
C SER A 254 -2.07 4.36 8.56
N LEU A 255 -2.53 5.40 9.25
CA LEU A 255 -1.86 5.94 10.43
C LEU A 255 -1.84 4.92 11.57
N GLY A 256 -2.95 4.20 11.79
CA GLY A 256 -3.05 3.13 12.78
C GLY A 256 -2.03 2.02 12.49
N THR A 257 -1.97 1.55 11.25
CA THR A 257 -0.99 0.54 10.81
C THR A 257 0.45 1.03 11.00
N ALA A 258 0.75 2.26 10.60
CA ALA A 258 2.07 2.86 10.79
C ALA A 258 2.45 2.96 12.27
N ALA A 259 1.53 3.38 13.14
CA ALA A 259 1.76 3.49 14.57
C ALA A 259 2.00 2.11 15.22
N VAL A 260 1.17 1.12 14.90
CA VAL A 260 1.29 -0.24 15.42
C VAL A 260 2.62 -0.87 14.98
N CYS A 261 2.94 -0.81 13.68
CA CYS A 261 4.19 -1.39 13.15
C CYS A 261 5.43 -0.69 13.73
N THR A 262 5.39 0.64 13.88
CA THR A 262 6.48 1.39 14.52
C THR A 262 6.61 1.02 16.00
N GLY A 263 5.51 0.90 16.73
CA GLY A 263 5.49 0.51 18.14
C GLY A 263 6.03 -0.90 18.37
N VAL A 264 5.56 -1.88 17.59
CA VAL A 264 6.04 -3.26 17.64
C VAL A 264 7.52 -3.35 17.28
N GLY A 265 7.92 -2.71 16.17
CA GLY A 265 9.31 -2.68 15.75
C GLY A 265 10.25 -2.07 16.80
N LEU A 266 9.82 -0.97 17.43
CA LEU A 266 10.56 -0.33 18.52
C LEU A 266 10.68 -1.24 19.76
N ALA A 267 9.59 -1.92 20.15
CA ALA A 267 9.57 -2.83 21.28
C ALA A 267 10.51 -4.03 21.07
N VAL A 268 10.45 -4.63 19.88
CA VAL A 268 11.31 -5.76 19.51
C VAL A 268 12.79 -5.34 19.42
N PHE A 269 13.07 -4.21 18.74
CA PHE A 269 14.43 -3.73 18.57
C PHE A 269 15.11 -3.33 19.88
N ARG A 270 14.36 -2.84 20.88
CA ARG A 270 14.88 -2.54 22.22
C ARG A 270 15.37 -3.80 22.96
N ARG A 271 14.70 -4.94 22.76
CA ARG A 271 14.99 -6.22 23.43
C ARG A 271 15.99 -7.08 22.67
N LYS A 272 16.30 -6.72 21.43
CA LYS A 272 17.16 -7.51 20.57
C LYS A 272 18.61 -7.41 21.02
N ASP A 273 19.25 -8.57 21.25
CA ASP A 273 20.69 -8.64 21.46
C ASP A 273 21.39 -8.49 20.10
N LEU A 274 22.15 -7.40 19.98
CA LEU A 274 22.96 -7.11 18.81
C LEU A 274 24.36 -7.68 19.08
N GLN A 275 24.55 -8.96 18.72
CA GLN A 275 25.88 -9.59 18.71
C GLN A 275 26.62 -9.21 17.44
#